data_c3985360abd3c2733a0355bc9f171d8f
#
_entry.id   c3985360abd3c2733a0355bc9f171d8f
#
_cell.length_a   1.000
_cell.length_b   1.000
_cell.length_c   1.000
_cell.angle_alpha   90.00
_cell.angle_beta   90.00
_cell.angle_gamma   90.00
#
_symmetry.space_group_name_H-M   'P 1'
#
loop_
_entity.id
_entity.type
_entity.pdbx_description
1 polymer ?
#
loop_
_entity_poly.entity_id
_entity_poly.type
_entity_poly.pdbx_seq_one_letter_code
_entity_poly.pdbx_strand_id
1 'polypeptide(L)'
;MCIRDRLKNRAATLVMIGVCLLPSLYAWFNIAANMDPYANTSGIRVAIANCDTGTKTDVITMNAGDSIVEKLKENKSLGWQFVSEEKAKEGVQAGDYYAAIVIPENFSSSLVSILSGDLKRPKLDYYVNEKKNAIAPKITDTGATTVQQQINDTFSATASSAVSEIVKSSADSITRGLDDTQSELTSAITEVQNNLTDYQKLVKEFQKKVDKSDAQIKELKESLD
;
A
#
# COMPACT_ATOMS: atom_id res chain seq x y z
N MET A 1 44.82 -57.18 -25.04
CA MET A 1 44.37 -56.28 -26.13
C MET A 1 44.54 -54.84 -25.64
N CYS A 2 45.63 -54.18 -26.13
CA CYS A 2 46.03 -52.88 -25.57
C CYS A 2 45.13 -51.73 -26.10
N ILE A 3 44.85 -50.74 -25.26
CA ILE A 3 44.12 -49.51 -25.60
C ILE A 3 44.73 -48.82 -26.84
N ARG A 4 46.04 -48.96 -27.04
CA ARG A 4 46.79 -48.45 -28.18
C ARG A 4 46.41 -49.06 -29.54
N ASP A 5 45.93 -50.32 -29.57
CA ASP A 5 45.50 -50.98 -30.82
C ASP A 5 44.11 -50.53 -31.25
N ARG A 6 43.26 -50.13 -30.29
CA ARG A 6 41.94 -49.59 -30.60
C ARG A 6 41.99 -48.19 -31.17
N LEU A 7 42.98 -47.37 -30.75
CA LEU A 7 43.17 -46.03 -31.27
C LEU A 7 43.71 -46.01 -32.71
N LYS A 8 44.34 -47.11 -33.18
CA LYS A 8 44.79 -47.24 -34.58
C LYS A 8 43.63 -47.59 -35.55
N ASN A 9 42.54 -48.12 -35.05
CA ASN A 9 41.39 -48.44 -35.89
C ASN A 9 40.40 -47.26 -35.85
N ARG A 10 40.30 -46.52 -36.96
CA ARG A 10 39.44 -45.30 -37.07
C ARG A 10 37.99 -45.58 -36.72
N ALA A 11 37.45 -46.76 -37.10
CA ALA A 11 36.08 -47.12 -36.77
C ALA A 11 35.87 -47.37 -35.26
N ALA A 12 36.83 -48.03 -34.59
CA ALA A 12 36.76 -48.25 -33.14
C ALA A 12 36.88 -46.99 -32.35
N THR A 13 37.72 -46.02 -32.83
CA THR A 13 37.87 -44.69 -32.22
C THR A 13 36.57 -43.88 -32.35
N LEU A 14 35.93 -43.88 -33.53
CA LEU A 14 34.62 -43.20 -33.73
C LEU A 14 33.54 -43.74 -32.82
N VAL A 15 33.46 -45.08 -32.69
CA VAL A 15 32.47 -45.70 -31.78
C VAL A 15 32.74 -45.32 -30.31
N MET A 16 34.00 -45.31 -29.88
CA MET A 16 34.36 -44.90 -28.52
C MET A 16 34.02 -43.44 -28.24
N ILE A 17 34.28 -42.55 -29.18
CA ILE A 17 33.90 -41.10 -29.05
C ILE A 17 32.37 -41.00 -28.98
N GLY A 18 31.63 -41.69 -29.83
CA GLY A 18 30.17 -41.70 -29.80
C GLY A 18 29.58 -42.18 -28.48
N VAL A 19 30.12 -43.30 -27.95
CA VAL A 19 29.67 -43.86 -26.66
C VAL A 19 29.96 -42.90 -25.48
N CYS A 20 31.04 -42.12 -25.55
CA CYS A 20 31.35 -41.11 -24.52
C CYS A 20 30.52 -39.84 -24.70
N LEU A 21 30.27 -39.40 -25.92
CA LEU A 21 29.50 -38.16 -26.19
C LEU A 21 28.00 -38.31 -25.94
N LEU A 22 27.38 -39.45 -26.24
CA LEU A 22 25.95 -39.67 -26.07
C LEU A 22 25.48 -39.47 -24.62
N PRO A 23 26.10 -40.05 -23.58
CA PRO A 23 25.72 -39.78 -22.20
C PRO A 23 25.94 -38.35 -21.76
N SER A 24 27.05 -37.72 -22.26
CA SER A 24 27.32 -36.31 -21.96
C SER A 24 26.28 -35.38 -22.56
N LEU A 25 25.88 -35.60 -23.82
CA LEU A 25 24.81 -34.83 -24.46
C LEU A 25 23.47 -35.05 -23.76
N TYR A 26 23.15 -36.31 -23.42
CA TYR A 26 21.94 -36.63 -22.68
C TYR A 26 21.90 -35.93 -21.32
N ALA A 27 23.00 -36.01 -20.57
CA ALA A 27 23.10 -35.26 -19.28
C ALA A 27 22.99 -33.75 -19.49
N TRP A 28 23.67 -33.19 -20.51
CA TRP A 28 23.59 -31.80 -20.83
C TRP A 28 22.16 -31.33 -21.16
N PHE A 29 21.48 -32.06 -22.05
CA PHE A 29 20.09 -31.74 -22.41
C PHE A 29 19.13 -31.86 -21.21
N ASN A 30 19.30 -32.88 -20.36
CA ASN A 30 18.50 -33.02 -19.16
C ASN A 30 18.77 -31.88 -18.15
N ILE A 31 20.04 -31.52 -17.95
CA ILE A 31 20.41 -30.42 -17.06
C ILE A 31 19.89 -29.10 -17.63
N ALA A 32 20.10 -28.82 -18.92
CA ALA A 32 19.65 -27.63 -19.58
C ALA A 32 18.11 -27.47 -19.56
N ALA A 33 17.39 -28.59 -19.79
CA ALA A 33 15.93 -28.61 -19.74
C ALA A 33 15.36 -28.40 -18.32
N ASN A 34 16.11 -28.81 -17.27
CA ASN A 34 15.69 -28.71 -15.89
C ASN A 34 16.39 -27.57 -15.12
N MET A 35 17.28 -26.81 -15.78
CA MET A 35 18.06 -25.75 -15.12
C MET A 35 17.20 -24.60 -14.65
N ASP A 36 16.07 -24.33 -15.30
CA ASP A 36 15.08 -23.39 -14.83
C ASP A 36 13.66 -23.87 -15.18
N PRO A 37 13.10 -24.80 -14.37
CA PRO A 37 11.72 -25.28 -14.58
C PRO A 37 10.69 -24.16 -14.37
N TYR A 38 11.11 -23.00 -13.84
CA TYR A 38 10.26 -21.86 -13.54
C TYR A 38 10.35 -20.76 -14.61
N ALA A 39 11.31 -20.81 -15.54
CA ALA A 39 11.45 -19.81 -16.59
C ALA A 39 10.27 -19.79 -17.59
N ASN A 40 9.47 -20.83 -17.62
CA ASN A 40 8.35 -20.98 -18.57
C ASN A 40 7.01 -21.21 -17.85
N THR A 41 6.78 -20.51 -16.76
CA THR A 41 5.53 -20.60 -15.98
C THR A 41 4.40 -19.72 -16.55
N SER A 42 4.67 -18.91 -17.57
CA SER A 42 3.66 -18.10 -18.27
C SER A 42 2.54 -18.92 -18.94
N GLY A 43 2.81 -20.20 -19.23
CA GLY A 43 1.79 -21.15 -19.70
C GLY A 43 0.82 -21.65 -18.63
N ILE A 44 1.12 -21.42 -17.35
CA ILE A 44 0.29 -21.84 -16.23
C ILE A 44 -0.79 -20.78 -16.00
N ARG A 45 -2.01 -21.11 -16.43
CA ARG A 45 -3.15 -20.20 -16.32
C ARG A 45 -3.70 -20.18 -14.90
N VAL A 46 -3.70 -19.00 -14.27
CA VAL A 46 -4.30 -18.72 -12.96
C VAL A 46 -5.39 -17.67 -13.14
N ALA A 47 -6.60 -17.97 -12.69
CA ALA A 47 -7.71 -17.03 -12.74
C ALA A 47 -7.67 -16.08 -11.56
N ILE A 48 -7.95 -14.79 -11.83
CA ILE A 48 -8.11 -13.75 -10.83
C ILE A 48 -9.51 -13.17 -10.98
N ALA A 49 -10.29 -13.23 -9.92
CA ALA A 49 -11.58 -12.56 -9.84
C ALA A 49 -11.51 -11.45 -8.80
N ASN A 50 -11.71 -10.22 -9.22
CA ASN A 50 -11.79 -9.07 -8.33
C ASN A 50 -13.24 -8.72 -8.07
N CYS A 51 -13.70 -8.95 -6.84
CA CYS A 51 -15.02 -8.56 -6.36
C CYS A 51 -14.95 -7.37 -5.41
N ASP A 52 -13.73 -6.84 -5.11
CA ASP A 52 -13.55 -5.75 -4.18
C ASP A 52 -14.24 -4.47 -4.67
N THR A 53 -15.11 -3.93 -3.83
CA THR A 53 -15.83 -2.68 -4.10
C THR A 53 -15.06 -1.43 -3.70
N GLY A 54 -13.86 -1.63 -3.14
CA GLY A 54 -13.09 -0.54 -2.56
C GLY A 54 -13.66 -0.09 -1.22
N THR A 55 -13.06 0.95 -0.67
CA THR A 55 -13.53 1.60 0.56
C THR A 55 -13.34 3.10 0.46
N LYS A 56 -14.28 3.83 1.05
CA LYS A 56 -14.24 5.28 1.19
C LYS A 56 -14.52 5.65 2.62
N THR A 57 -13.52 6.22 3.28
CA THR A 57 -13.64 6.83 4.61
C THR A 57 -13.38 8.33 4.49
N ASP A 58 -13.59 9.08 5.55
CA ASP A 58 -13.33 10.52 5.58
C ASP A 58 -11.86 10.87 5.30
N VAL A 59 -10.97 9.90 5.52
CA VAL A 59 -9.51 10.08 5.42
C VAL A 59 -8.94 9.40 4.17
N ILE A 60 -9.53 8.28 3.74
CA ILE A 60 -8.94 7.42 2.70
C ILE A 60 -10.03 6.94 1.74
N THR A 61 -9.74 7.08 0.45
CA THR A 61 -10.47 6.39 -0.62
C THR A 61 -9.50 5.48 -1.34
N MET A 62 -9.75 4.17 -1.35
CA MET A 62 -8.88 3.20 -2.01
C MET A 62 -9.65 1.99 -2.52
N ASN A 63 -9.10 1.38 -3.57
CA ASN A 63 -9.48 0.05 -4.05
C ASN A 63 -8.22 -0.81 -4.17
N ALA A 64 -7.97 -1.62 -3.15
CA ALA A 64 -6.79 -2.48 -3.11
C ALA A 64 -6.90 -3.63 -4.11
N GLY A 65 -8.11 -4.13 -4.38
CA GLY A 65 -8.35 -5.16 -5.37
C GLY A 65 -7.96 -4.70 -6.77
N ASP A 66 -8.35 -3.52 -7.19
CA ASP A 66 -7.95 -2.94 -8.47
C ASP A 66 -6.43 -2.73 -8.56
N SER A 67 -5.82 -2.24 -7.51
CA SER A 67 -4.37 -2.05 -7.45
C SER A 67 -3.59 -3.38 -7.58
N ILE A 68 -4.10 -4.46 -6.98
CA ILE A 68 -3.54 -5.81 -7.12
C ILE A 68 -3.69 -6.29 -8.57
N VAL A 69 -4.87 -6.13 -9.17
CA VAL A 69 -5.14 -6.53 -10.55
C VAL A 69 -4.22 -5.78 -11.54
N GLU A 70 -4.01 -4.49 -11.37
CA GLU A 70 -3.10 -3.70 -12.22
C GLU A 70 -1.67 -4.23 -12.15
N LYS A 71 -1.16 -4.48 -10.95
CA LYS A 71 0.19 -5.05 -10.76
C LYS A 71 0.32 -6.47 -11.33
N LEU A 72 -0.73 -7.28 -11.21
CA LEU A 72 -0.73 -8.63 -11.78
C LEU A 72 -0.79 -8.62 -13.31
N LYS A 73 -1.41 -7.61 -13.94
CA LYS A 73 -1.36 -7.44 -15.41
C LYS A 73 0.05 -7.19 -15.93
N GLU A 74 0.88 -6.52 -15.16
CA GLU A 74 2.28 -6.27 -15.50
C GLU A 74 3.19 -7.48 -15.23
N ASN A 75 2.75 -8.38 -14.34
CA ASN A 75 3.49 -9.55 -13.92
C ASN A 75 3.39 -10.68 -14.96
N LYS A 76 4.52 -11.09 -15.51
CA LYS A 76 4.62 -12.13 -16.54
C LYS A 76 5.03 -13.50 -15.98
N SER A 77 5.12 -13.66 -14.67
CA SER A 77 5.57 -14.91 -14.04
C SER A 77 4.59 -16.05 -14.23
N LEU A 78 3.29 -15.74 -14.39
CA LEU A 78 2.23 -16.72 -14.63
C LEU A 78 1.29 -16.21 -15.75
N GLY A 79 0.48 -17.10 -16.28
CA GLY A 79 -0.56 -16.77 -17.26
C GLY A 79 -1.84 -16.26 -16.58
N TRP A 80 -1.77 -15.06 -16.01
CA TRP A 80 -2.91 -14.43 -15.31
C TRP A 80 -4.12 -14.24 -16.22
N GLN A 81 -5.28 -14.72 -15.78
CA GLN A 81 -6.56 -14.57 -16.48
C GLN A 81 -7.55 -13.83 -15.57
N PHE A 82 -7.96 -12.65 -15.98
CA PHE A 82 -8.90 -11.81 -15.22
C PHE A 82 -10.32 -12.13 -15.67
N VAL A 83 -11.09 -12.73 -14.80
CA VAL A 83 -12.45 -13.26 -15.09
C VAL A 83 -13.38 -12.99 -13.92
N SER A 84 -14.71 -13.20 -14.12
CA SER A 84 -15.66 -13.14 -13.01
C SER A 84 -15.46 -14.32 -12.04
N GLU A 85 -15.94 -14.16 -10.81
CA GLU A 85 -15.84 -15.17 -9.76
C GLU A 85 -16.41 -16.54 -10.21
N GLU A 86 -17.60 -16.53 -10.85
CA GLU A 86 -18.24 -17.73 -11.36
C GLU A 86 -17.34 -18.45 -12.37
N LYS A 87 -16.86 -17.71 -13.38
CA LYS A 87 -15.95 -18.27 -14.40
C LYS A 87 -14.62 -18.74 -13.81
N ALA A 88 -14.11 -18.09 -12.79
CA ALA A 88 -12.91 -18.51 -12.09
C ALA A 88 -13.10 -19.88 -11.42
N LYS A 89 -14.21 -20.03 -10.68
CA LYS A 89 -14.57 -21.28 -9.99
C LYS A 89 -14.87 -22.43 -10.98
N GLU A 90 -15.69 -22.17 -11.97
CA GLU A 90 -16.05 -23.13 -13.03
C GLU A 90 -14.80 -23.56 -13.81
N GLY A 91 -13.96 -22.64 -14.21
CA GLY A 91 -12.74 -22.91 -14.97
C GLY A 91 -11.71 -23.75 -14.19
N VAL A 92 -11.63 -23.57 -12.86
CA VAL A 92 -10.81 -24.46 -12.01
C VAL A 92 -11.42 -25.87 -11.96
N GLN A 93 -12.75 -26.00 -11.82
CA GLN A 93 -13.41 -27.30 -11.79
C GLN A 93 -13.31 -28.03 -13.14
N ALA A 94 -13.48 -27.30 -14.24
CA ALA A 94 -13.30 -27.82 -15.59
C ALA A 94 -11.83 -28.12 -15.93
N GLY A 95 -10.89 -27.48 -15.20
CA GLY A 95 -9.45 -27.61 -15.39
C GLY A 95 -8.91 -26.71 -16.50
N ASP A 96 -9.60 -25.63 -16.84
CA ASP A 96 -9.11 -24.59 -17.74
C ASP A 96 -8.06 -23.73 -17.03
N TYR A 97 -8.18 -23.60 -15.72
CA TYR A 97 -7.24 -22.92 -14.84
C TYR A 97 -6.64 -23.91 -13.83
N TYR A 98 -5.39 -23.72 -13.50
CA TYR A 98 -4.71 -24.50 -12.45
C TYR A 98 -5.15 -24.06 -11.05
N ALA A 99 -5.38 -22.79 -10.88
CA ALA A 99 -5.88 -22.20 -9.66
C ALA A 99 -6.73 -20.97 -9.96
N ALA A 100 -7.53 -20.55 -8.99
CA ALA A 100 -8.21 -19.28 -9.01
C ALA A 100 -8.06 -18.57 -7.68
N ILE A 101 -7.89 -17.25 -7.72
CA ILE A 101 -7.85 -16.36 -6.57
C ILE A 101 -9.01 -15.40 -6.70
N VAL A 102 -9.84 -15.35 -5.67
CA VAL A 102 -10.96 -14.43 -5.59
C VAL A 102 -10.66 -13.41 -4.50
N ILE A 103 -10.65 -12.14 -4.89
CA ILE A 103 -10.54 -11.01 -3.98
C ILE A 103 -11.97 -10.67 -3.53
N PRO A 104 -12.33 -10.83 -2.25
CA PRO A 104 -13.69 -10.65 -1.80
C PRO A 104 -14.11 -9.17 -1.79
N GLU A 105 -15.41 -8.94 -1.78
CA GLU A 105 -16.04 -7.61 -1.86
C GLU A 105 -15.57 -6.64 -0.75
N ASN A 106 -15.28 -7.17 0.42
CA ASN A 106 -14.88 -6.40 1.60
C ASN A 106 -13.36 -6.33 1.81
N PHE A 107 -12.56 -6.62 0.78
CA PHE A 107 -11.10 -6.70 0.92
C PHE A 107 -10.48 -5.36 1.32
N SER A 108 -10.78 -4.29 0.59
CA SER A 108 -10.31 -2.93 0.92
C SER A 108 -10.78 -2.45 2.28
N SER A 109 -12.05 -2.68 2.63
CA SER A 109 -12.58 -2.28 3.93
C SER A 109 -11.92 -3.02 5.09
N SER A 110 -11.59 -4.30 4.90
CA SER A 110 -10.84 -5.09 5.88
C SER A 110 -9.41 -4.60 6.05
N LEU A 111 -8.75 -4.17 4.96
CA LEU A 111 -7.41 -3.56 5.03
C LEU A 111 -7.42 -2.25 5.83
N VAL A 112 -8.38 -1.37 5.56
CA VAL A 112 -8.50 -0.08 6.27
C VAL A 112 -8.88 -0.27 7.73
N SER A 113 -9.65 -1.31 8.07
CA SER A 113 -10.02 -1.60 9.47
C SER A 113 -8.81 -1.88 10.36
N ILE A 114 -7.71 -2.39 9.80
CA ILE A 114 -6.44 -2.57 10.54
C ILE A 114 -5.87 -1.23 11.00
N LEU A 115 -5.99 -0.19 10.18
CA LEU A 115 -5.52 1.17 10.50
C LEU A 115 -6.38 1.86 11.57
N SER A 116 -7.66 1.49 11.66
CA SER A 116 -8.59 2.00 12.67
C SER A 116 -8.59 1.20 13.98
N GLY A 117 -7.71 0.18 14.09
CA GLY A 117 -7.59 -0.66 15.29
C GLY A 117 -8.60 -1.81 15.38
N ASP A 118 -9.51 -1.94 14.40
CA ASP A 118 -10.40 -3.10 14.27
C ASP A 118 -9.71 -4.16 13.40
N LEU A 119 -9.08 -5.14 14.04
CA LEU A 119 -8.22 -6.15 13.40
C LEU A 119 -9.02 -7.19 12.59
N LYS A 120 -9.75 -6.75 11.57
CA LYS A 120 -10.32 -7.65 10.58
C LYS A 120 -9.24 -8.02 9.57
N ARG A 121 -8.77 -9.27 9.62
CA ARG A 121 -7.77 -9.75 8.66
C ARG A 121 -8.39 -9.88 7.27
N PRO A 122 -7.87 -9.20 6.24
CA PRO A 122 -8.31 -9.45 4.87
C PRO A 122 -8.01 -10.90 4.51
N LYS A 123 -8.95 -11.55 3.84
CA LYS A 123 -8.81 -12.93 3.36
C LYS A 123 -8.95 -12.93 1.86
N LEU A 124 -8.22 -13.79 1.20
CA LEU A 124 -8.40 -14.13 -0.20
C LEU A 124 -8.92 -15.55 -0.29
N ASP A 125 -9.87 -15.78 -1.16
CA ASP A 125 -10.36 -17.13 -1.41
C ASP A 125 -9.51 -17.75 -2.51
N TYR A 126 -8.96 -18.92 -2.22
CA TYR A 126 -8.05 -19.64 -3.11
C TYR A 126 -8.64 -21.01 -3.48
N TYR A 127 -8.77 -21.25 -4.78
CA TYR A 127 -9.31 -22.50 -5.34
C TYR A 127 -8.25 -23.19 -6.17
N VAL A 128 -8.05 -24.49 -5.97
CA VAL A 128 -7.06 -25.32 -6.70
C VAL A 128 -7.72 -26.58 -7.19
N ASN A 129 -7.37 -27.01 -8.39
CA ASN A 129 -7.77 -28.31 -8.92
C ASN A 129 -6.71 -29.38 -8.59
N GLU A 130 -6.86 -30.06 -7.47
CA GLU A 130 -5.95 -31.11 -7.02
C GLU A 130 -5.97 -32.38 -7.90
N LYS A 131 -7.04 -32.59 -8.68
CA LYS A 131 -7.26 -33.81 -9.45
C LYS A 131 -6.45 -33.87 -10.73
N LYS A 132 -6.00 -32.77 -11.27
CA LYS A 132 -5.43 -32.67 -12.61
C LYS A 132 -3.92 -32.74 -12.69
N ASN A 133 -3.17 -32.56 -11.60
CA ASN A 133 -1.72 -32.55 -11.73
C ASN A 133 -0.96 -32.82 -10.41
N ALA A 134 -0.08 -33.83 -10.41
CA ALA A 134 0.89 -34.02 -9.33
C ALA A 134 1.93 -32.88 -9.20
N ILE A 135 1.99 -31.99 -10.19
CA ILE A 135 2.84 -30.79 -10.20
C ILE A 135 2.10 -29.56 -9.59
N ALA A 136 0.77 -29.63 -9.46
CA ALA A 136 -0.06 -28.55 -8.91
C ALA A 136 0.44 -28.00 -7.56
N PRO A 137 0.87 -28.81 -6.58
CA PRO A 137 1.39 -28.31 -5.31
C PRO A 137 2.62 -27.41 -5.49
N LYS A 138 3.50 -27.74 -6.41
CA LYS A 138 4.76 -27.00 -6.64
C LYS A 138 4.54 -25.70 -7.42
N ILE A 139 3.54 -25.68 -8.30
CA ILE A 139 3.07 -24.49 -9.02
C ILE A 139 2.30 -23.59 -8.05
N THR A 140 1.52 -24.19 -7.17
CA THR A 140 0.78 -23.54 -6.11
C THR A 140 1.70 -22.74 -5.19
N ASP A 141 2.84 -23.31 -4.80
CA ASP A 141 3.84 -22.61 -3.98
C ASP A 141 4.41 -21.38 -4.69
N THR A 142 4.77 -21.49 -5.96
CA THR A 142 5.30 -20.32 -6.72
C THR A 142 4.21 -19.29 -7.01
N GLY A 143 3.02 -19.74 -7.41
CA GLY A 143 1.87 -18.85 -7.66
C GLY A 143 1.40 -18.18 -6.37
N ALA A 144 1.24 -18.92 -5.29
CA ALA A 144 0.85 -18.41 -4.00
C ALA A 144 1.91 -17.44 -3.44
N THR A 145 3.20 -17.77 -3.58
CA THR A 145 4.30 -16.90 -3.15
C THR A 145 4.32 -15.61 -3.97
N THR A 146 4.15 -15.69 -5.29
CA THR A 146 4.10 -14.48 -6.15
C THR A 146 2.92 -13.60 -5.79
N VAL A 147 1.74 -14.17 -5.60
CA VAL A 147 0.55 -13.43 -5.19
C VAL A 147 0.73 -12.86 -3.79
N GLN A 148 1.30 -13.64 -2.87
CA GLN A 148 1.58 -13.17 -1.51
C GLN A 148 2.58 -12.02 -1.49
N GLN A 149 3.60 -12.04 -2.33
CA GLN A 149 4.52 -10.91 -2.52
C GLN A 149 3.80 -9.70 -3.08
N GLN A 150 2.99 -9.86 -4.13
CA GLN A 150 2.22 -8.76 -4.71
C GLN A 150 1.22 -8.16 -3.72
N ILE A 151 0.60 -9.00 -2.89
CA ILE A 151 -0.29 -8.54 -1.81
C ILE A 151 0.51 -7.78 -0.77
N ASN A 152 1.66 -8.29 -0.33
CA ASN A 152 2.52 -7.61 0.64
C ASN A 152 3.04 -6.27 0.10
N ASP A 153 3.46 -6.22 -1.16
CA ASP A 153 3.94 -5.00 -1.82
C ASP A 153 2.80 -3.99 -1.96
N THR A 154 1.61 -4.45 -2.38
CA THR A 154 0.42 -3.62 -2.49
C THR A 154 -0.04 -3.14 -1.12
N PHE A 155 -0.05 -4.02 -0.13
CA PHE A 155 -0.37 -3.66 1.25
C PHE A 155 0.61 -2.63 1.80
N SER A 156 1.91 -2.85 1.64
CA SER A 156 2.95 -1.91 2.12
C SER A 156 2.85 -0.55 1.44
N ALA A 157 2.67 -0.52 0.12
CA ALA A 157 2.48 0.72 -0.64
C ALA A 157 1.20 1.45 -0.20
N THR A 158 0.11 0.71 -0.06
CA THR A 158 -1.20 1.26 0.32
C THR A 158 -1.21 1.72 1.77
N ALA A 159 -0.64 0.93 2.69
CA ALA A 159 -0.51 1.31 4.09
C ALA A 159 0.37 2.56 4.24
N SER A 160 1.47 2.65 3.49
CA SER A 160 2.34 3.83 3.49
C SER A 160 1.62 5.07 2.95
N SER A 161 0.85 4.93 1.86
CA SER A 161 0.04 6.03 1.32
C SER A 161 -1.04 6.46 2.30
N ALA A 162 -1.72 5.51 2.93
CA ALA A 162 -2.76 5.77 3.91
C ALA A 162 -2.21 6.49 5.15
N VAL A 163 -1.07 6.03 5.69
CA VAL A 163 -0.41 6.70 6.81
C VAL A 163 0.03 8.11 6.42
N SER A 164 0.58 8.29 5.21
CA SER A 164 0.98 9.61 4.71
C SER A 164 -0.21 10.56 4.60
N GLU A 165 -1.37 10.09 4.12
CA GLU A 165 -2.60 10.89 4.00
C GLU A 165 -3.15 11.26 5.39
N ILE A 166 -3.16 10.30 6.35
CA ILE A 166 -3.57 10.57 7.74
C ILE A 166 -2.65 11.62 8.39
N VAL A 167 -1.34 11.46 8.23
CA VAL A 167 -0.35 12.41 8.78
C VAL A 167 -0.55 13.80 8.17
N LYS A 168 -0.73 13.88 6.85
CA LYS A 168 -0.98 15.14 6.15
C LYS A 168 -2.29 15.79 6.61
N SER A 169 -3.38 15.04 6.62
CA SER A 169 -4.69 15.53 7.08
C SER A 169 -4.65 15.99 8.55
N SER A 170 -3.93 15.27 9.41
CA SER A 170 -3.74 15.66 10.80
C SER A 170 -2.89 16.93 10.92
N ALA A 171 -1.81 17.03 10.14
CA ALA A 171 -0.99 18.24 10.08
C ALA A 171 -1.78 19.46 9.60
N ASP A 172 -2.59 19.30 8.54
CA ASP A 172 -3.46 20.36 8.00
C ASP A 172 -4.54 20.78 9.03
N SER A 173 -5.07 19.85 9.80
CA SER A 173 -6.04 20.14 10.87
C SER A 173 -5.40 20.88 12.04
N ILE A 174 -4.20 20.48 12.45
CA ILE A 174 -3.43 21.16 13.49
C ILE A 174 -3.05 22.58 13.03
N THR A 175 -2.60 22.73 11.77
CA THR A 175 -2.23 24.05 11.23
C THR A 175 -3.44 24.98 11.22
N ARG A 176 -4.60 24.52 10.75
CA ARG A 176 -5.84 25.30 10.78
C ARG A 176 -6.26 25.68 12.20
N GLY A 177 -6.22 24.71 13.13
CA GLY A 177 -6.51 24.99 14.53
C GLY A 177 -5.57 26.00 15.17
N LEU A 178 -4.29 25.99 14.79
CA LEU A 178 -3.31 26.99 15.25
C LEU A 178 -3.60 28.38 14.64
N ASP A 179 -3.92 28.45 13.34
CA ASP A 179 -4.26 29.71 12.66
C ASP A 179 -5.53 30.35 13.26
N ASP A 180 -6.55 29.53 13.53
CA ASP A 180 -7.78 30.00 14.19
C ASP A 180 -7.49 30.49 15.60
N THR A 181 -6.72 29.77 16.40
CA THR A 181 -6.32 30.19 17.75
C THR A 181 -5.48 31.46 17.73
N GLN A 182 -4.57 31.60 16.76
CA GLN A 182 -3.76 32.82 16.59
C GLN A 182 -4.64 34.02 16.22
N SER A 183 -5.63 33.81 15.35
CA SER A 183 -6.60 34.86 14.98
C SER A 183 -7.45 35.29 16.16
N GLU A 184 -7.99 34.36 16.96
CA GLU A 184 -8.74 34.62 18.17
C GLU A 184 -7.89 35.41 19.21
N LEU A 185 -6.65 34.96 19.43
CA LEU A 185 -5.73 35.60 20.35
C LEU A 185 -5.38 37.00 19.90
N THR A 186 -5.14 37.21 18.61
CA THR A 186 -4.87 38.55 18.03
C THR A 186 -6.08 39.46 18.21
N SER A 187 -7.28 38.96 18.01
CA SER A 187 -8.53 39.73 18.23
C SER A 187 -8.72 40.10 19.69
N ALA A 188 -8.49 39.16 20.61
CA ALA A 188 -8.57 39.41 22.04
C ALA A 188 -7.52 40.44 22.51
N ILE A 189 -6.30 40.35 22.01
CA ILE A 189 -5.24 41.34 22.31
C ILE A 189 -5.65 42.73 21.80
N THR A 190 -6.21 42.83 20.60
CA THR A 190 -6.69 44.07 20.02
C THR A 190 -7.82 44.68 20.87
N GLU A 191 -8.75 43.88 21.34
CA GLU A 191 -9.82 44.28 22.24
C GLU A 191 -9.27 44.81 23.58
N VAL A 192 -8.32 44.08 24.18
CA VAL A 192 -7.65 44.56 25.41
C VAL A 192 -6.91 45.87 25.18
N GLN A 193 -6.24 46.06 24.06
CA GLN A 193 -5.57 47.32 23.72
C GLN A 193 -6.56 48.46 23.57
N ASN A 194 -7.70 48.24 22.93
CA ASN A 194 -8.76 49.24 22.79
C ASN A 194 -9.32 49.60 24.15
N ASN A 195 -9.65 48.64 25.00
CA ASN A 195 -10.13 48.85 26.33
C ASN A 195 -9.11 49.65 27.19
N LEU A 196 -7.83 49.31 27.10
CA LEU A 196 -6.75 50.03 27.79
C LEU A 196 -6.67 51.48 27.33
N THR A 197 -6.83 51.73 26.03
CA THR A 197 -6.85 53.10 25.47
C THR A 197 -8.04 53.90 26.01
N ASP A 198 -9.22 53.27 26.12
CA ASP A 198 -10.40 53.93 26.65
C ASP A 198 -10.28 54.18 28.16
N TYR A 199 -9.68 53.26 28.92
CA TYR A 199 -9.34 53.53 30.32
C TYR A 199 -8.35 54.70 30.46
N GLN A 200 -7.33 54.80 29.61
CA GLN A 200 -6.42 55.94 29.63
C GLN A 200 -7.11 57.29 29.35
N LYS A 201 -8.08 57.30 28.42
CA LYS A 201 -8.91 58.52 28.19
C LYS A 201 -9.72 58.87 29.43
N LEU A 202 -10.39 57.88 30.03
CA LEU A 202 -11.18 58.01 31.21
C LEU A 202 -10.36 58.63 32.40
N VAL A 203 -9.16 58.02 32.58
CA VAL A 203 -8.22 58.55 33.63
C VAL A 203 -7.81 60.01 33.37
N LYS A 204 -7.51 60.37 32.10
CA LYS A 204 -7.19 61.77 31.75
C LYS A 204 -8.37 62.71 31.97
N GLU A 205 -9.59 62.31 31.66
CA GLU A 205 -10.79 63.09 31.93
C GLU A 205 -11.03 63.24 33.44
N PHE A 206 -10.84 62.16 34.18
CA PHE A 206 -10.94 62.20 35.65
C PHE A 206 -9.90 63.17 36.23
N GLN A 207 -8.64 63.09 35.78
CA GLN A 207 -7.59 64.04 36.22
C GLN A 207 -7.96 65.48 35.95
N LYS A 208 -8.49 65.83 34.75
CA LYS A 208 -8.98 67.19 34.45
C LYS A 208 -10.10 67.59 35.37
N LYS A 209 -11.00 66.71 35.77
CA LYS A 209 -12.07 67.03 36.72
C LYS A 209 -11.52 67.28 38.11
N VAL A 210 -10.54 66.51 38.55
CA VAL A 210 -9.84 66.75 39.83
C VAL A 210 -9.12 68.06 39.83
N ASP A 211 -8.33 68.40 38.80
CA ASP A 211 -7.60 69.64 38.67
C ASP A 211 -8.56 70.86 38.71
N LYS A 212 -9.72 70.71 38.00
CA LYS A 212 -10.76 71.74 38.03
C LYS A 212 -11.40 71.94 39.45
N SER A 213 -11.65 70.84 40.12
CA SER A 213 -12.17 70.81 41.48
C SER A 213 -11.19 71.44 42.45
N ASP A 214 -9.92 71.20 42.35
CA ASP A 214 -8.85 71.75 43.16
C ASP A 214 -8.74 73.29 42.94
N ALA A 215 -8.85 73.76 41.67
CA ALA A 215 -8.89 75.17 41.36
C ALA A 215 -10.10 75.84 42.00
N GLN A 216 -11.29 75.23 41.94
CA GLN A 216 -12.50 75.76 42.57
C GLN A 216 -12.40 75.80 44.12
N ILE A 217 -11.81 74.80 44.73
CA ILE A 217 -11.55 74.74 46.17
C ILE A 217 -10.59 75.89 46.56
N LYS A 218 -9.57 76.12 45.75
CA LYS A 218 -8.61 77.25 45.99
C LYS A 218 -9.28 78.61 45.90
N GLU A 219 -10.12 78.87 44.87
CA GLU A 219 -10.89 80.09 44.74
C GLU A 219 -11.86 80.28 45.90
N LEU A 220 -12.54 79.22 46.34
CA LEU A 220 -13.40 79.28 47.52
C LEU A 220 -12.63 79.67 48.79
N LYS A 221 -11.45 79.11 48.98
CA LYS A 221 -10.58 79.35 50.11
C LYS A 221 -10.10 80.79 50.11
N GLU A 222 -9.68 81.34 48.94
CA GLU A 222 -9.28 82.75 48.78
C GLU A 222 -10.46 83.77 48.98
N SER A 223 -11.71 83.30 48.83
CA SER A 223 -12.91 84.17 49.06
C SER A 223 -13.43 84.12 50.48
N LEU A 224 -12.89 83.24 51.33
CA LEU A 224 -13.26 83.13 52.77
C LEU A 224 -12.29 83.75 53.75
N ASP A 225 -11.09 84.16 53.24
CA ASP A 225 -10.10 84.94 53.94
C ASP A 225 -10.33 86.42 53.64
#